data_c4ed7463dcd3a56216782b7bac6e3af6
#
_entry.id   c4ed7463dcd3a56216782b7bac6e3af6
#
_cell.length_a   1.000
_cell.length_b   1.000
_cell.length_c   1.000
_cell.angle_alpha   90.00
_cell.angle_beta   90.00
_cell.angle_gamma   90.00
#
_symmetry.space_group_name_H-M   'P 1'
#
loop_
_entity.id
_entity.type
_entity.pdbx_description
1 polymer ?
#
loop_
_entity_poly.entity_id
_entity_poly.type
_entity_poly.pdbx_seq_one_letter_code
_entity_poly.pdbx_strand_id
1 'polypeptide(L)'
;NIVPENVKMEVGDKVSYSQIDTYIDCPKKYEYAYVLQIPTLPHASLSFGSTIHKTLKDFYTLLQRYKEGLGITNPPTEGELIEIFNKNWISKGYENKKHEEDRKKSGIKAMKEYYKKFFSTEQNPYRLEQPFTVHLPEGSFVGKIDRIDLVKAGDIPEVEIIDYKTGHLKDEADIKNDLQLPLYCIFAEQSLGVKVKRAKYIFIEEGVEIEVDISEERREKAKESVYEIVRRIKDREFTATPSSFKCKYCDFRSICKDAIL
;
A
#
# COMPACT_ATOMS: atom_id res chain seq x y z
N ASN A 1 -17.49 8.73 29.44
CA ASN A 1 -17.81 7.57 28.60
C ASN A 1 -18.44 8.07 27.30
N ILE A 2 -17.66 8.09 26.21
CA ILE A 2 -18.10 8.60 24.91
C ILE A 2 -18.66 7.45 24.02
N VAL A 3 -18.45 6.20 24.41
CA VAL A 3 -18.94 5.04 23.65
C VAL A 3 -20.09 4.39 24.43
N PRO A 4 -21.29 4.28 23.86
CA PRO A 4 -22.39 3.53 24.47
C PRO A 4 -22.00 2.06 24.62
N GLU A 5 -22.21 1.47 25.79
CA GLU A 5 -21.87 0.06 26.11
C GLU A 5 -22.57 -0.99 25.26
N ASN A 6 -23.52 -0.61 24.38
CA ASN A 6 -24.40 -1.53 23.64
C ASN A 6 -24.33 -1.40 22.11
N VAL A 7 -23.36 -0.71 21.52
CA VAL A 7 -23.21 -0.71 20.06
C VAL A 7 -22.47 -1.97 19.63
N LYS A 8 -23.19 -3.03 19.27
CA LYS A 8 -22.64 -4.16 18.52
C LYS A 8 -22.38 -3.69 17.08
N MET A 9 -21.27 -2.98 16.87
CA MET A 9 -20.78 -2.75 15.50
C MET A 9 -20.22 -4.05 14.98
N GLU A 10 -20.69 -4.50 13.84
CA GLU A 10 -20.19 -5.73 13.22
C GLU A 10 -18.77 -5.51 12.71
N VAL A 11 -17.91 -6.47 12.98
CA VAL A 11 -16.60 -6.53 12.32
C VAL A 11 -16.86 -6.82 10.85
N GLY A 12 -16.45 -5.93 9.95
CA GLY A 12 -16.69 -6.08 8.51
C GLY A 12 -16.15 -7.41 7.96
N ASP A 13 -16.82 -7.96 6.95
CA ASP A 13 -16.40 -9.22 6.32
C ASP A 13 -15.22 -9.07 5.36
N LYS A 14 -14.81 -7.84 5.11
CA LYS A 14 -13.67 -7.51 4.23
C LYS A 14 -12.52 -6.93 5.04
N VAL A 15 -11.35 -7.53 4.90
CA VAL A 15 -10.13 -7.06 5.55
C VAL A 15 -9.09 -6.76 4.48
N SER A 16 -8.44 -5.59 4.56
CA SER A 16 -7.35 -5.20 3.67
C SER A 16 -5.99 -5.35 4.36
N TYR A 17 -4.91 -5.31 3.57
CA TYR A 17 -3.56 -5.32 4.14
C TYR A 17 -3.32 -4.14 5.11
N SER A 18 -3.79 -2.94 4.78
CA SER A 18 -3.66 -1.79 5.68
C SER A 18 -4.39 -1.99 7.01
N GLN A 19 -5.51 -2.72 7.00
CA GLN A 19 -6.21 -3.11 8.22
C GLN A 19 -5.43 -4.15 9.02
N ILE A 20 -4.82 -5.14 8.36
CA ILE A 20 -3.92 -6.13 8.99
C ILE A 20 -2.73 -5.41 9.65
N ASP A 21 -2.07 -4.52 8.92
CA ASP A 21 -0.92 -3.74 9.41
C ASP A 21 -1.30 -2.88 10.63
N THR A 22 -2.48 -2.24 10.59
CA THR A 22 -3.01 -1.50 11.74
C THR A 22 -3.28 -2.39 12.95
N TYR A 23 -3.77 -3.62 12.72
CA TYR A 23 -4.00 -4.59 13.82
C TYR A 23 -2.68 -5.08 14.42
N ILE A 24 -1.68 -5.35 13.58
CA ILE A 24 -0.31 -5.73 14.02
C ILE A 24 0.33 -4.60 14.82
N ASP A 25 0.17 -3.35 14.36
CA ASP A 25 0.66 -2.17 15.08
C ASP A 25 0.02 -2.09 16.47
N CYS A 26 -1.31 -2.07 16.55
CA CYS A 26 -2.05 -2.10 17.80
C CYS A 26 -3.50 -2.56 17.58
N PRO A 27 -3.94 -3.71 18.13
CA PRO A 27 -5.33 -4.17 18.00
C PRO A 27 -6.36 -3.15 18.48
N LYS A 28 -6.07 -2.37 19.52
CA LYS A 28 -6.94 -1.29 20.00
C LYS A 28 -7.07 -0.14 18.99
N LYS A 29 -5.99 0.20 18.28
CA LYS A 29 -6.01 1.17 17.18
C LYS A 29 -6.91 0.69 16.04
N TYR A 30 -6.85 -0.61 15.71
CA TYR A 30 -7.74 -1.24 14.73
C TYR A 30 -9.21 -1.11 15.17
N GLU A 31 -9.53 -1.42 16.43
CA GLU A 31 -10.89 -1.29 16.96
C GLU A 31 -11.42 0.13 16.80
N TYR A 32 -10.63 1.14 17.18
CA TYR A 32 -11.05 2.54 17.03
C TYR A 32 -11.24 2.95 15.56
N ALA A 33 -10.32 2.57 14.69
CA ALA A 33 -10.34 2.97 13.29
C ALA A 33 -11.43 2.26 12.46
N TYR A 34 -11.57 0.95 12.63
CA TYR A 34 -12.35 0.12 11.69
C TYR A 34 -13.61 -0.50 12.28
N VAL A 35 -13.67 -0.73 13.59
CA VAL A 35 -14.87 -1.24 14.25
C VAL A 35 -15.74 -0.09 14.74
N LEU A 36 -15.16 0.84 15.48
CA LEU A 36 -15.86 2.02 16.00
C LEU A 36 -15.92 3.17 15.00
N GLN A 37 -15.11 3.12 13.94
CA GLN A 37 -15.05 4.11 12.86
C GLN A 37 -14.91 5.55 13.37
N ILE A 38 -14.06 5.74 14.39
CA ILE A 38 -13.80 7.06 14.96
C ILE A 38 -13.09 7.92 13.92
N PRO A 39 -13.64 9.07 13.54
CA PRO A 39 -13.04 9.93 12.52
C PRO A 39 -11.67 10.45 12.96
N THR A 40 -10.71 10.44 12.02
CA THR A 40 -9.40 11.07 12.19
C THR A 40 -9.23 12.24 11.23
N LEU A 41 -8.33 13.14 11.58
CA LEU A 41 -7.98 14.24 10.68
C LEU A 41 -7.19 13.70 9.48
N PRO A 42 -7.33 14.31 8.30
CA PRO A 42 -6.48 13.96 7.17
C PRO A 42 -5.00 14.17 7.49
N HIS A 43 -4.15 13.24 7.08
CA HIS A 43 -2.70 13.32 7.26
C HIS A 43 -1.99 13.66 5.96
N ALA A 44 -0.98 14.52 6.03
CA ALA A 44 -0.13 14.88 4.89
C ALA A 44 0.49 13.64 4.23
N SER A 45 0.89 12.63 5.01
CA SER A 45 1.48 11.38 4.50
C SER A 45 0.50 10.60 3.62
N LEU A 46 -0.78 10.50 4.00
CA LEU A 46 -1.79 9.81 3.21
C LEU A 46 -2.10 10.56 1.91
N SER A 47 -2.19 11.90 1.96
CA SER A 47 -2.41 12.73 0.77
C SER A 47 -1.23 12.66 -0.18
N PHE A 48 -0.02 12.69 0.35
CA PHE A 48 1.21 12.54 -0.43
C PHE A 48 1.30 11.15 -1.07
N GLY A 49 1.10 10.08 -0.30
CA GLY A 49 1.09 8.71 -0.80
C GLY A 49 0.07 8.53 -1.92
N SER A 50 -1.17 8.97 -1.70
CA SER A 50 -2.24 8.90 -2.71
C SER A 50 -1.89 9.69 -3.98
N THR A 51 -1.23 10.85 -3.85
CA THR A 51 -0.74 11.63 -5.00
C THR A 51 0.29 10.82 -5.80
N ILE A 52 1.27 10.21 -5.13
CA ILE A 52 2.33 9.42 -5.77
C ILE A 52 1.73 8.21 -6.51
N HIS A 53 0.92 7.39 -5.84
CA HIS A 53 0.33 6.20 -6.45
C HIS A 53 -0.51 6.55 -7.68
N LYS A 54 -1.37 7.58 -7.56
CA LYS A 54 -2.18 8.04 -8.69
C LYS A 54 -1.32 8.57 -9.84
N THR A 55 -0.24 9.29 -9.52
CA THR A 55 0.70 9.81 -10.51
C THR A 55 1.38 8.69 -11.28
N LEU A 56 1.93 7.71 -10.59
CA LEU A 56 2.59 6.57 -11.21
C LEU A 56 1.62 5.71 -12.03
N LYS A 57 0.42 5.46 -11.51
CA LYS A 57 -0.65 4.79 -12.27
C LYS A 57 -0.95 5.50 -13.58
N ASP A 58 -1.19 6.82 -13.55
CA ASP A 58 -1.55 7.58 -14.74
C ASP A 58 -0.36 7.64 -15.73
N PHE A 59 0.87 7.78 -15.21
CA PHE A 59 2.09 7.78 -16.02
C PHE A 59 2.33 6.43 -16.71
N TYR A 60 2.21 5.31 -16.01
CA TYR A 60 2.34 3.98 -16.60
C TYR A 60 1.17 3.62 -17.55
N THR A 61 0.01 4.25 -17.37
CA THR A 61 -1.08 4.15 -18.38
C THR A 61 -0.66 4.79 -19.71
N LEU A 62 0.13 5.89 -19.69
CA LEU A 62 0.69 6.45 -20.93
C LEU A 62 1.66 5.47 -21.60
N LEU A 63 2.53 4.81 -20.80
CA LEU A 63 3.46 3.81 -21.33
C LEU A 63 2.72 2.61 -21.96
N GLN A 64 1.65 2.12 -21.32
CA GLN A 64 0.80 1.06 -21.89
C GLN A 64 0.24 1.50 -23.26
N ARG A 65 -0.38 2.68 -23.31
CA ARG A 65 -0.96 3.22 -24.55
C ARG A 65 0.07 3.43 -25.67
N TYR A 66 1.29 3.88 -25.31
CA TYR A 66 2.41 3.98 -26.24
C TYR A 66 2.76 2.60 -26.82
N LYS A 67 2.93 1.58 -25.98
CA LYS A 67 3.28 0.22 -26.39
C LYS A 67 2.19 -0.45 -27.24
N GLU A 68 0.95 -0.16 -26.97
CA GLU A 68 -0.22 -0.67 -27.69
C GLU A 68 -0.54 0.15 -28.96
N GLY A 69 0.17 1.23 -29.23
CA GLY A 69 -0.09 2.11 -30.35
C GLY A 69 -1.41 2.90 -30.26
N LEU A 70 -1.91 3.12 -29.05
CA LEU A 70 -3.20 3.76 -28.79
C LEU A 70 -3.10 5.29 -28.71
N GLY A 71 -2.74 5.92 -29.83
CA GLY A 71 -2.74 7.37 -30.01
C GLY A 71 -1.62 8.10 -29.28
N ILE A 72 -0.61 7.40 -28.78
CA ILE A 72 0.63 7.95 -28.23
C ILE A 72 1.77 7.48 -29.12
N THR A 73 2.50 8.43 -29.71
CA THR A 73 3.56 8.15 -30.70
C THR A 73 4.96 8.14 -30.10
N ASN A 74 5.14 8.75 -28.94
CA ASN A 74 6.42 8.83 -28.23
C ASN A 74 6.30 8.23 -26.83
N PRO A 75 7.37 7.65 -26.29
CA PRO A 75 7.35 7.17 -24.91
C PRO A 75 7.17 8.34 -23.93
N PRO A 76 6.51 8.10 -22.78
CA PRO A 76 6.26 9.15 -21.80
C PRO A 76 7.58 9.72 -21.23
N THR A 77 7.59 11.05 -21.02
CA THR A 77 8.75 11.85 -20.63
C THR A 77 8.76 12.20 -19.15
N GLU A 78 9.92 12.65 -18.62
CA GLU A 78 10.02 13.24 -17.26
C GLU A 78 9.06 14.43 -17.11
N GLY A 79 8.93 15.29 -18.15
CA GLY A 79 8.04 16.44 -18.13
C GLY A 79 6.58 16.03 -17.91
N GLU A 80 6.10 15.03 -18.66
CA GLU A 80 4.74 14.50 -18.51
C GLU A 80 4.51 13.87 -17.12
N LEU A 81 5.51 13.17 -16.57
CA LEU A 81 5.42 12.65 -15.19
C LEU A 81 5.19 13.79 -14.18
N ILE A 82 5.91 14.91 -14.33
CA ILE A 82 5.77 16.07 -13.43
C ILE A 82 4.44 16.80 -13.65
N GLU A 83 3.96 16.91 -14.88
CA GLU A 83 2.64 17.46 -15.17
C GLU A 83 1.52 16.62 -14.51
N ILE A 84 1.59 15.29 -14.64
CA ILE A 84 0.66 14.36 -14.01
C ILE A 84 0.73 14.49 -12.48
N PHE A 85 1.93 14.59 -11.90
CA PHE A 85 2.11 14.80 -10.46
C PHE A 85 1.42 16.08 -10.00
N ASN A 86 1.62 17.18 -10.70
CA ASN A 86 0.98 18.47 -10.36
C ASN A 86 -0.55 18.39 -10.46
N LYS A 87 -1.07 17.72 -11.49
CA LYS A 87 -2.51 17.51 -11.68
C LYS A 87 -3.14 16.67 -10.58
N ASN A 88 -2.41 15.66 -10.11
CA ASN A 88 -2.89 14.72 -9.09
C ASN A 88 -2.64 15.18 -7.65
N TRP A 89 -2.03 16.35 -7.45
CA TRP A 89 -1.69 16.85 -6.12
C TRP A 89 -2.93 16.99 -5.22
N ILE A 90 -2.86 16.44 -4.02
CA ILE A 90 -3.92 16.50 -3.00
C ILE A 90 -3.47 17.45 -1.88
N SER A 91 -4.14 18.61 -1.76
CA SER A 91 -3.82 19.70 -0.82
C SER A 91 -4.47 19.52 0.57
N LYS A 92 -4.68 18.29 1.05
CA LYS A 92 -5.33 18.04 2.35
C LYS A 92 -4.34 17.48 3.36
N GLY A 93 -4.55 17.79 4.65
CA GLY A 93 -3.81 17.18 5.76
C GLY A 93 -2.44 17.82 6.04
N TYR A 94 -2.05 18.87 5.32
CA TYR A 94 -0.83 19.64 5.63
C TYR A 94 -1.11 20.65 6.74
N GLU A 95 -0.17 20.83 7.66
CA GLU A 95 -0.32 21.72 8.82
C GLU A 95 -0.53 23.19 8.41
N ASN A 96 0.15 23.60 7.35
CA ASN A 96 0.08 24.94 6.81
C ASN A 96 0.55 24.96 5.34
N LYS A 97 0.39 26.10 4.68
CA LYS A 97 0.73 26.25 3.27
C LYS A 97 2.22 26.05 2.98
N LYS A 98 3.10 26.47 3.89
CA LYS A 98 4.54 26.27 3.73
C LYS A 98 4.89 24.77 3.78
N HIS A 99 4.33 24.04 4.74
CA HIS A 99 4.50 22.58 4.82
C HIS A 99 4.02 21.90 3.53
N GLU A 100 2.88 22.30 2.98
CA GLU A 100 2.36 21.79 1.71
C GLU A 100 3.34 22.05 0.55
N GLU A 101 3.81 23.31 0.41
CA GLU A 101 4.74 23.70 -0.66
C GLU A 101 6.07 22.96 -0.57
N ASP A 102 6.64 22.84 0.63
CA ASP A 102 7.90 22.11 0.84
C ASP A 102 7.72 20.63 0.52
N ARG A 103 6.61 20.02 0.93
CA ARG A 103 6.29 18.63 0.63
C ARG A 103 6.08 18.39 -0.87
N LYS A 104 5.45 19.33 -1.56
CA LYS A 104 5.26 19.30 -3.01
C LYS A 104 6.59 19.38 -3.75
N LYS A 105 7.51 20.26 -3.32
CA LYS A 105 8.86 20.34 -3.89
C LYS A 105 9.64 19.04 -3.71
N SER A 106 9.58 18.44 -2.51
CA SER A 106 10.19 17.13 -2.26
C SER A 106 9.63 16.04 -3.16
N GLY A 107 8.30 16.03 -3.37
CA GLY A 107 7.64 15.09 -4.26
C GLY A 107 8.08 15.24 -5.72
N ILE A 108 8.20 16.48 -6.23
CA ILE A 108 8.71 16.73 -7.59
C ILE A 108 10.15 16.21 -7.73
N LYS A 109 11.00 16.45 -6.72
CA LYS A 109 12.37 15.90 -6.71
C LYS A 109 12.36 14.38 -6.75
N ALA A 110 11.57 13.75 -5.89
CA ALA A 110 11.46 12.29 -5.84
C ALA A 110 10.95 11.70 -7.17
N MET A 111 9.98 12.32 -7.84
CA MET A 111 9.49 11.88 -9.15
C MET A 111 10.56 11.99 -10.24
N LYS A 112 11.37 13.05 -10.24
CA LYS A 112 12.50 13.19 -11.18
C LYS A 112 13.57 12.12 -10.96
N GLU A 113 13.93 11.85 -9.69
CA GLU A 113 14.88 10.78 -9.36
C GLU A 113 14.31 9.40 -9.72
N TYR A 114 13.00 9.17 -9.46
CA TYR A 114 12.30 7.98 -9.87
C TYR A 114 12.39 7.75 -11.38
N TYR A 115 12.08 8.77 -12.19
CA TYR A 115 12.15 8.68 -13.64
C TYR A 115 13.55 8.29 -14.12
N LYS A 116 14.59 8.95 -13.62
CA LYS A 116 15.98 8.69 -14.01
C LYS A 116 16.46 7.30 -13.62
N LYS A 117 16.02 6.81 -12.47
CA LYS A 117 16.58 5.59 -11.87
C LYS A 117 15.77 4.34 -12.22
N PHE A 118 14.46 4.44 -12.28
CA PHE A 118 13.58 3.28 -12.35
C PHE A 118 12.71 3.22 -13.61
N PHE A 119 12.58 4.30 -14.37
CA PHE A 119 11.80 4.27 -15.59
C PHE A 119 12.64 3.75 -16.76
N SER A 120 12.03 2.86 -17.54
CA SER A 120 12.55 2.40 -18.83
C SER A 120 11.39 2.14 -19.78
N THR A 121 11.58 2.46 -21.06
CA THR A 121 10.63 2.13 -22.14
C THR A 121 10.49 0.63 -22.37
N GLU A 122 11.46 -0.18 -21.90
CA GLU A 122 11.42 -1.64 -21.99
C GLU A 122 10.45 -2.27 -20.98
N GLN A 123 10.08 -1.54 -19.93
CA GLN A 123 9.07 -2.00 -18.97
C GLN A 123 7.75 -2.30 -19.68
N ASN A 124 7.07 -3.34 -19.24
CA ASN A 124 5.84 -3.80 -19.88
C ASN A 124 4.68 -3.89 -18.85
N PRO A 125 4.08 -2.73 -18.48
CA PRO A 125 3.00 -2.71 -17.51
C PRO A 125 1.82 -3.55 -18.00
N TYR A 126 1.53 -4.65 -17.31
CA TYR A 126 0.45 -5.58 -17.66
C TYR A 126 -0.86 -5.19 -16.99
N ARG A 127 -0.79 -4.84 -15.68
CA ARG A 127 -1.92 -4.33 -14.90
C ARG A 127 -1.46 -3.19 -13.99
N LEU A 128 -2.32 -2.20 -13.81
CA LEU A 128 -2.08 -1.04 -12.95
C LEU A 128 -3.25 -0.90 -11.96
N GLU A 129 -2.91 -0.67 -10.68
CA GLU A 129 -3.92 -0.52 -9.61
C GLU A 129 -4.95 -1.67 -9.64
N GLN A 130 -4.44 -2.90 -9.82
CA GLN A 130 -5.26 -4.10 -10.00
C GLN A 130 -5.96 -4.49 -8.70
N PRO A 131 -7.29 -4.34 -8.59
CA PRO A 131 -8.00 -4.80 -7.41
C PRO A 131 -8.08 -6.33 -7.41
N PHE A 132 -8.09 -6.89 -6.21
CA PHE A 132 -8.36 -8.31 -6.00
C PHE A 132 -9.22 -8.53 -4.77
N THR A 133 -9.91 -9.66 -4.76
CA THR A 133 -10.65 -10.17 -3.59
C THR A 133 -10.40 -11.65 -3.49
N VAL A 134 -10.01 -12.11 -2.31
CA VAL A 134 -9.84 -13.53 -2.00
C VAL A 134 -10.76 -13.91 -0.84
N HIS A 135 -11.50 -14.98 -1.03
CA HIS A 135 -12.38 -15.51 0.01
C HIS A 135 -11.57 -16.33 1.00
N LEU A 136 -11.71 -16.02 2.27
CA LEU A 136 -11.15 -16.73 3.40
C LEU A 136 -12.29 -17.44 4.16
N PRO A 137 -12.00 -18.44 5.01
CA PRO A 137 -13.03 -19.07 5.82
C PRO A 137 -13.85 -18.10 6.66
N GLU A 138 -13.20 -17.05 7.23
CA GLU A 138 -13.82 -16.06 8.11
C GLU A 138 -14.16 -14.73 7.42
N GLY A 139 -14.11 -14.66 6.09
CA GLY A 139 -14.43 -13.41 5.37
C GLY A 139 -13.69 -13.27 4.05
N SER A 140 -13.38 -12.05 3.65
CA SER A 140 -12.65 -11.78 2.41
C SER A 140 -11.46 -10.87 2.65
N PHE A 141 -10.33 -11.22 2.05
CA PHE A 141 -9.18 -10.34 1.97
C PHE A 141 -9.26 -9.53 0.68
N VAL A 142 -9.15 -8.21 0.79
CA VAL A 142 -9.23 -7.30 -0.35
C VAL A 142 -7.97 -6.46 -0.45
N GLY A 143 -7.57 -6.17 -1.66
CA GLY A 143 -6.40 -5.33 -1.89
C GLY A 143 -6.34 -4.80 -3.30
N LYS A 144 -5.26 -4.10 -3.57
CA LYS A 144 -4.98 -3.52 -4.86
C LYS A 144 -3.47 -3.54 -5.07
N ILE A 145 -3.04 -4.16 -6.16
CA ILE A 145 -1.64 -4.24 -6.55
C ILE A 145 -1.32 -3.01 -7.41
N ASP A 146 -0.33 -2.23 -7.02
CA ASP A 146 0.00 -0.96 -7.68
C ASP A 146 0.38 -1.15 -9.14
N ARG A 147 1.33 -2.07 -9.41
CA ARG A 147 1.78 -2.38 -10.76
C ARG A 147 2.20 -3.84 -10.90
N ILE A 148 1.77 -4.44 -12.00
CA ILE A 148 2.19 -5.78 -12.45
C ILE A 148 2.81 -5.61 -13.82
N ASP A 149 4.08 -5.98 -13.99
CA ASP A 149 4.78 -5.95 -15.26
C ASP A 149 4.87 -7.36 -15.85
N LEU A 150 4.64 -7.47 -17.18
CA LEU A 150 4.82 -8.70 -17.92
C LEU A 150 6.32 -8.96 -18.14
N VAL A 151 6.81 -10.06 -17.61
CA VAL A 151 8.19 -10.53 -17.82
C VAL A 151 8.28 -11.43 -19.03
N LYS A 152 7.32 -12.34 -19.16
CA LYS A 152 7.25 -13.28 -20.29
C LYS A 152 5.81 -13.58 -20.64
N ALA A 153 5.47 -13.45 -21.92
CA ALA A 153 4.17 -13.87 -22.45
C ALA A 153 4.12 -15.40 -22.62
N GLY A 154 2.92 -15.98 -22.53
CA GLY A 154 2.66 -17.40 -22.70
C GLY A 154 1.27 -17.76 -22.21
N ASP A 155 0.93 -19.06 -22.25
CA ASP A 155 -0.35 -19.57 -21.77
C ASP A 155 -0.58 -19.20 -20.27
N ILE A 156 0.49 -19.24 -19.50
CA ILE A 156 0.55 -18.68 -18.13
C ILE A 156 1.59 -17.55 -18.16
N PRO A 157 1.17 -16.28 -18.18
CA PRO A 157 2.09 -15.15 -18.21
C PRO A 157 2.98 -15.12 -16.97
N GLU A 158 4.28 -14.89 -17.14
CA GLU A 158 5.20 -14.64 -16.03
C GLU A 158 5.27 -13.14 -15.77
N VAL A 159 5.12 -12.74 -14.50
CA VAL A 159 5.01 -11.32 -14.10
C VAL A 159 5.91 -10.96 -12.93
N GLU A 160 6.17 -9.65 -12.80
CA GLU A 160 6.78 -9.02 -11.63
C GLU A 160 5.75 -8.12 -10.95
N ILE A 161 5.67 -8.18 -9.62
CA ILE A 161 4.82 -7.31 -8.82
C ILE A 161 5.66 -6.17 -8.24
N ILE A 162 5.15 -4.95 -8.35
CA ILE A 162 5.80 -3.74 -7.83
C ILE A 162 4.81 -2.99 -6.95
N ASP A 163 5.24 -2.67 -5.74
CA ASP A 163 4.50 -1.87 -4.78
C ASP A 163 5.31 -0.62 -4.42
N TYR A 164 4.67 0.55 -4.44
CA TYR A 164 5.32 1.82 -4.17
C TYR A 164 5.17 2.23 -2.71
N LYS A 165 6.28 2.62 -2.10
CA LYS A 165 6.32 3.09 -0.72
C LYS A 165 6.74 4.56 -0.66
N THR A 166 5.95 5.36 0.07
CA THR A 166 6.21 6.80 0.30
C THR A 166 6.59 7.09 1.76
N GLY A 167 6.67 6.06 2.59
CA GLY A 167 7.18 6.15 3.95
C GLY A 167 8.69 5.92 4.00
N HIS A 168 9.28 6.14 5.16
CA HIS A 168 10.69 5.86 5.36
C HIS A 168 11.02 4.39 5.10
N LEU A 169 12.24 4.18 4.60
CA LEU A 169 12.79 2.85 4.42
C LEU A 169 12.72 2.11 5.75
N LYS A 170 12.01 0.99 5.75
CA LYS A 170 11.99 0.07 6.88
C LYS A 170 13.35 -0.61 7.00
N ASP A 171 13.71 -1.06 8.19
CA ASP A 171 14.93 -1.85 8.34
C ASP A 171 14.79 -3.21 7.62
N GLU A 172 15.92 -3.90 7.45
CA GLU A 172 15.97 -5.17 6.72
C GLU A 172 15.10 -6.25 7.37
N ALA A 173 15.00 -6.24 8.69
CA ALA A 173 14.17 -7.19 9.44
C ALA A 173 12.69 -6.95 9.21
N ASP A 174 12.25 -5.70 9.17
CA ASP A 174 10.86 -5.34 8.88
C ASP A 174 10.44 -5.76 7.47
N ILE A 175 11.34 -5.56 6.49
CA ILE A 175 11.08 -5.96 5.10
C ILE A 175 11.02 -7.48 4.96
N LYS A 176 11.95 -8.19 5.61
CA LYS A 176 11.95 -9.66 5.65
C LYS A 176 10.70 -10.25 6.28
N ASN A 177 10.08 -9.55 7.22
CA ASN A 177 8.87 -9.99 7.92
C ASN A 177 7.58 -9.43 7.33
N ASP A 178 7.67 -8.57 6.34
CA ASP A 178 6.50 -7.99 5.68
C ASP A 178 5.64 -9.06 5.00
N LEU A 179 4.33 -9.01 5.21
CA LEU A 179 3.39 -10.01 4.70
C LEU A 179 2.75 -9.60 3.37
N GLN A 180 2.86 -8.33 2.96
CA GLN A 180 2.08 -7.77 1.86
C GLN A 180 2.42 -8.41 0.51
N LEU A 181 3.67 -8.34 0.08
CA LEU A 181 4.06 -8.84 -1.23
C LEU A 181 3.94 -10.36 -1.36
N PRO A 182 4.32 -11.19 -0.37
CA PRO A 182 4.06 -12.63 -0.42
C PRO A 182 2.57 -12.96 -0.61
N LEU A 183 1.67 -12.26 0.07
CA LEU A 183 0.22 -12.42 -0.10
C LEU A 183 -0.25 -11.94 -1.48
N TYR A 184 0.23 -10.80 -1.94
CA TYR A 184 -0.13 -10.27 -3.26
C TYR A 184 0.28 -11.23 -4.38
N CYS A 185 1.41 -11.93 -4.23
CA CYS A 185 1.82 -12.99 -5.17
C CYS A 185 0.81 -14.13 -5.23
N ILE A 186 0.39 -14.68 -4.07
CA ILE A 186 -0.62 -15.75 -4.02
C ILE A 186 -1.90 -15.29 -4.73
N PHE A 187 -2.37 -14.08 -4.43
CA PHE A 187 -3.64 -13.59 -4.94
C PHE A 187 -3.58 -13.21 -6.42
N ALA A 188 -2.46 -12.69 -6.90
CA ALA A 188 -2.26 -12.44 -8.32
C ALA A 188 -2.30 -13.75 -9.11
N GLU A 189 -1.62 -14.80 -8.64
CA GLU A 189 -1.62 -16.10 -9.29
C GLU A 189 -3.03 -16.73 -9.31
N GLN A 190 -3.75 -16.68 -8.19
CA GLN A 190 -5.10 -17.24 -8.09
C GLN A 190 -6.14 -16.47 -8.90
N SER A 191 -6.07 -15.14 -8.91
CA SER A 191 -7.12 -14.30 -9.49
C SER A 191 -6.89 -13.96 -10.96
N LEU A 192 -5.61 -13.91 -11.39
CA LEU A 192 -5.23 -13.47 -12.73
C LEU A 192 -4.69 -14.60 -13.61
N GLY A 193 -4.46 -15.80 -13.05
CA GLY A 193 -3.89 -16.93 -13.79
C GLY A 193 -2.46 -16.66 -14.28
N VAL A 194 -1.68 -15.89 -13.53
CA VAL A 194 -0.29 -15.55 -13.84
C VAL A 194 0.68 -16.34 -12.95
N LYS A 195 1.96 -16.33 -13.30
CA LYS A 195 3.04 -16.84 -12.44
C LYS A 195 3.93 -15.68 -11.99
N VAL A 196 3.98 -15.41 -10.70
CA VAL A 196 4.81 -14.34 -10.16
C VAL A 196 6.25 -14.83 -10.02
N LYS A 197 7.18 -14.16 -10.71
CA LYS A 197 8.62 -14.49 -10.72
C LYS A 197 9.39 -13.67 -9.70
N ARG A 198 8.99 -12.42 -9.50
CA ARG A 198 9.63 -11.46 -8.59
C ARG A 198 8.60 -10.54 -8.00
N ALA A 199 8.89 -10.02 -6.83
CA ALA A 199 8.12 -8.96 -6.20
C ALA A 199 9.07 -8.00 -5.49
N LYS A 200 8.82 -6.69 -5.63
CA LYS A 200 9.69 -5.67 -5.06
C LYS A 200 8.94 -4.45 -4.55
N TYR A 201 9.50 -3.84 -3.54
CA TYR A 201 9.17 -2.49 -3.12
C TYR A 201 10.05 -1.47 -3.84
N ILE A 202 9.45 -0.33 -4.21
CA ILE A 202 10.20 0.86 -4.62
C ILE A 202 9.89 1.99 -3.62
N PHE A 203 10.89 2.34 -2.82
CA PHE A 203 10.83 3.46 -1.87
C PHE A 203 11.11 4.75 -2.63
N ILE A 204 10.04 5.51 -2.89
CA ILE A 204 10.05 6.63 -3.83
C ILE A 204 10.97 7.76 -3.39
N GLU A 205 10.96 8.09 -2.09
CA GLU A 205 11.71 9.24 -1.57
C GLU A 205 13.18 8.94 -1.37
N GLU A 206 13.50 7.69 -1.00
CA GLU A 206 14.88 7.21 -0.85
C GLU A 206 15.51 6.78 -2.19
N GLY A 207 14.69 6.56 -3.21
CA GLY A 207 15.15 6.09 -4.50
C GLY A 207 15.80 4.70 -4.41
N VAL A 208 15.24 3.79 -3.62
CA VAL A 208 15.74 2.42 -3.40
C VAL A 208 14.70 1.42 -3.83
N GLU A 209 15.11 0.34 -4.51
CA GLU A 209 14.27 -0.84 -4.70
C GLU A 209 14.78 -2.00 -3.86
N ILE A 210 13.85 -2.81 -3.35
CA ILE A 210 14.16 -3.99 -2.54
C ILE A 210 13.32 -5.15 -3.03
N GLU A 211 13.99 -6.19 -3.51
CA GLU A 211 13.34 -7.45 -3.88
C GLU A 211 12.98 -8.21 -2.60
N VAL A 212 11.77 -8.78 -2.58
CA VAL A 212 11.23 -9.51 -1.44
C VAL A 212 11.28 -11.00 -1.72
N ASP A 213 11.64 -11.77 -0.71
CA ASP A 213 11.54 -13.23 -0.77
C ASP A 213 10.07 -13.67 -0.89
N ILE A 214 9.77 -14.31 -2.02
CA ILE A 214 8.45 -14.85 -2.36
C ILE A 214 8.48 -16.37 -2.50
N SER A 215 9.43 -17.04 -1.85
CA SER A 215 9.48 -18.50 -1.78
C SER A 215 8.17 -19.08 -1.26
N GLU A 216 7.90 -20.36 -1.58
CA GLU A 216 6.67 -21.02 -1.14
C GLU A 216 6.56 -21.02 0.40
N GLU A 217 7.65 -21.27 1.10
CA GLU A 217 7.71 -21.21 2.57
C GLU A 217 7.26 -19.81 3.07
N ARG A 218 7.77 -18.75 2.43
CA ARG A 218 7.44 -17.37 2.80
C ARG A 218 5.98 -17.02 2.54
N ARG A 219 5.43 -17.50 1.42
CA ARG A 219 4.03 -17.30 1.04
C ARG A 219 3.08 -18.03 2.01
N GLU A 220 3.33 -19.30 2.33
CA GLU A 220 2.50 -20.05 3.28
C GLU A 220 2.55 -19.44 4.68
N LYS A 221 3.73 -19.03 5.15
CA LYS A 221 3.86 -18.32 6.43
C LYS A 221 3.06 -17.02 6.46
N ALA A 222 3.09 -16.23 5.38
CA ALA A 222 2.31 -15.00 5.28
C ALA A 222 0.81 -15.28 5.31
N LYS A 223 0.35 -16.30 4.61
CA LYS A 223 -1.05 -16.73 4.56
C LYS A 223 -1.55 -17.20 5.94
N GLU A 224 -0.78 -18.07 6.63
CA GLU A 224 -1.09 -18.51 7.98
C GLU A 224 -1.20 -17.32 8.96
N SER A 225 -0.24 -16.40 8.89
CA SER A 225 -0.23 -15.20 9.74
C SER A 225 -1.48 -14.34 9.52
N VAL A 226 -1.90 -14.15 8.27
CA VAL A 226 -3.10 -13.37 7.96
C VAL A 226 -4.37 -14.08 8.42
N TYR A 227 -4.46 -15.40 8.24
CA TYR A 227 -5.61 -16.16 8.73
C TYR A 227 -5.75 -16.04 10.25
N GLU A 228 -4.65 -16.16 10.98
CA GLU A 228 -4.64 -15.98 12.43
C GLU A 228 -5.07 -14.57 12.84
N ILE A 229 -4.58 -13.53 12.16
CA ILE A 229 -4.96 -12.14 12.43
C ILE A 229 -6.44 -11.91 12.14
N VAL A 230 -6.95 -12.41 11.01
CA VAL A 230 -8.38 -12.27 10.66
C VAL A 230 -9.26 -12.98 11.68
N ARG A 231 -8.88 -14.18 12.13
CA ARG A 231 -9.57 -14.92 13.20
C ARG A 231 -9.62 -14.08 14.49
N ARG A 232 -8.48 -13.56 14.95
CA ARG A 232 -8.40 -12.71 16.16
C ARG A 232 -9.24 -11.44 16.04
N ILE A 233 -9.30 -10.83 14.86
CA ILE A 233 -10.17 -9.68 14.58
C ILE A 233 -11.65 -10.09 14.73
N LYS A 234 -12.04 -11.26 14.20
CA LYS A 234 -13.42 -11.77 14.30
C LYS A 234 -13.77 -12.16 15.75
N ASP A 235 -12.83 -12.70 16.49
CA ASP A 235 -12.96 -13.00 17.91
C ASP A 235 -12.93 -11.74 18.80
N ARG A 236 -12.79 -10.56 18.19
CA ARG A 236 -12.75 -9.24 18.86
C ARG A 236 -11.61 -9.10 19.87
N GLU A 237 -10.47 -9.67 19.57
CA GLU A 237 -9.27 -9.55 20.39
C GLU A 237 -8.59 -8.18 20.17
N PHE A 238 -9.07 -7.15 20.86
CA PHE A 238 -8.59 -5.76 20.68
C PHE A 238 -7.79 -5.24 21.90
N THR A 239 -7.00 -6.11 22.52
CA THR A 239 -6.10 -5.70 23.61
C THR A 239 -5.02 -4.76 23.07
N ALA A 240 -4.83 -3.60 23.72
CA ALA A 240 -3.82 -2.64 23.33
C ALA A 240 -2.40 -3.20 23.47
N THR A 241 -1.52 -2.83 22.53
CA THR A 241 -0.07 -3.10 22.57
C THR A 241 0.71 -1.79 22.59
N PRO A 242 0.59 -1.00 23.68
CA PRO A 242 1.13 0.34 23.74
C PRO A 242 2.66 0.35 23.81
N SER A 243 3.27 1.37 23.21
CA SER A 243 4.65 1.78 23.45
C SER A 243 4.75 3.29 23.35
N SER A 244 5.76 3.90 23.96
CA SER A 244 5.97 5.35 23.89
C SER A 244 6.08 5.84 22.43
N PHE A 245 6.72 5.07 21.56
CA PHE A 245 6.83 5.39 20.13
C PHE A 245 5.48 5.30 19.41
N LYS A 246 4.79 4.16 19.52
CA LYS A 246 3.49 3.95 18.83
C LYS A 246 2.44 4.95 19.31
N CYS A 247 2.33 5.15 20.63
CA CYS A 247 1.34 6.04 21.20
C CYS A 247 1.58 7.52 20.86
N LYS A 248 2.86 7.94 20.72
CA LYS A 248 3.21 9.31 20.32
C LYS A 248 2.56 9.73 19.01
N TYR A 249 2.46 8.83 18.04
CA TYR A 249 1.95 9.09 16.69
C TYR A 249 0.56 8.50 16.44
N CYS A 250 -0.12 8.02 17.49
CA CYS A 250 -1.45 7.43 17.36
C CYS A 250 -2.54 8.50 17.36
N ASP A 251 -3.41 8.49 16.36
CA ASP A 251 -4.56 9.40 16.22
C ASP A 251 -5.52 9.31 17.40
N PHE A 252 -5.57 8.15 18.03
CA PHE A 252 -6.49 7.86 19.12
C PHE A 252 -5.87 8.06 20.51
N ARG A 253 -4.65 8.63 20.60
CA ARG A 253 -3.93 8.80 21.87
C ARG A 253 -4.75 9.52 22.92
N SER A 254 -5.49 10.56 22.55
CA SER A 254 -6.27 11.40 23.46
C SER A 254 -7.47 10.71 24.10
N ILE A 255 -7.94 9.62 23.48
CA ILE A 255 -9.13 8.87 23.94
C ILE A 255 -8.78 7.45 24.42
N CYS A 256 -7.56 6.99 24.14
CA CYS A 256 -7.13 5.64 24.51
C CYS A 256 -6.68 5.59 25.98
N LYS A 257 -7.35 4.74 26.77
CA LYS A 257 -7.03 4.56 28.19
C LYS A 257 -5.67 3.89 28.43
N ASP A 258 -5.20 3.13 27.43
CA ASP A 258 -3.96 2.35 27.49
C ASP A 258 -2.77 3.12 26.88
N ALA A 259 -2.97 4.38 26.48
CA ALA A 259 -1.91 5.16 25.85
C ALA A 259 -0.80 5.48 26.86
N ILE A 260 0.45 5.21 26.44
CA ILE A 260 1.65 5.63 27.19
C ILE A 260 1.98 7.07 26.78
N LEU A 261 2.12 7.95 27.80
CA LEU A 261 2.41 9.38 27.64
C LEU A 261 3.92 9.65 27.52
#